data_f48db2d7887ab0e408d4bf958ea9d2a6
#
_entry.id   f48db2d7887ab0e408d4bf958ea9d2a6
#
_cell.length_a   1.000
_cell.length_b   1.000
_cell.length_c   1.000
_cell.angle_alpha   90.00
_cell.angle_beta   90.00
_cell.angle_gamma   90.00
#
_symmetry.space_group_name_H-M   'P 1'
#
loop_
_entity.id
_entity.type
_entity.pdbx_description
1 polymer ?
#
loop_
_entity_poly.entity_id
_entity_poly.type
_entity_poly.pdbx_seq_one_letter_code
_entity_poly.pdbx_strand_id
1 'polypeptide(L)'
;GAIYGFIGRNGAGKTTCMRMIGGLAKPTSGEISMFGYAGKDLSKVRSRVGCLIEAPGVYPNMTAKENIEMKCRLFGISKKGYAEGILDRVGLLNVGKKKTKNFSLGMKQRLGIGMALVGEPDLLVLDEPINGLDPQGIAEVRDTIQNLCAQQDMTVFISSHILEELSKLATDYGIINNGALLQEITREELLSKCSEKITLTVDNPNKAVPVLDKMGFVHYMIVDKNHIDVYERLNDSAALN
;
A
#
# COMPACT_ATOMS: atom_id res chain seq x y z
N GLY A 1 -2.04 -9.07 10.69
CA GLY A 1 -1.15 -8.13 9.99
C GLY A 1 -1.90 -6.90 9.53
N ALA A 2 -1.18 -5.80 9.32
CA ALA A 2 -1.74 -4.54 8.87
C ALA A 2 -1.11 -4.13 7.53
N ILE A 3 -1.86 -3.40 6.70
CA ILE A 3 -1.36 -2.80 5.46
C ILE A 3 -1.41 -1.28 5.62
N TYR A 4 -0.25 -0.66 5.75
CA TYR A 4 -0.12 0.79 5.85
C TYR A 4 0.15 1.40 4.47
N GLY A 5 -0.77 2.19 3.98
CA GLY A 5 -0.69 2.89 2.71
C GLY A 5 -0.02 4.27 2.84
N PHE A 6 1.08 4.49 2.14
CA PHE A 6 1.82 5.75 2.16
C PHE A 6 1.57 6.53 0.87
N ILE A 7 0.72 7.56 0.96
CA ILE A 7 0.15 8.27 -0.19
C ILE A 7 0.82 9.63 -0.35
N GLY A 8 1.19 9.95 -1.59
CA GLY A 8 1.70 11.27 -1.93
C GLY A 8 2.02 11.39 -3.40
N ARG A 9 2.07 12.62 -3.90
CA ARG A 9 2.46 12.91 -5.29
C ARG A 9 3.88 12.43 -5.59
N ASN A 10 4.22 12.34 -6.87
CA ASN A 10 5.61 12.10 -7.28
C ASN A 10 6.50 13.21 -6.73
N GLY A 11 7.66 12.83 -6.17
CA GLY A 11 8.56 13.77 -5.49
C GLY A 11 8.19 14.13 -4.04
N ALA A 12 7.08 13.61 -3.48
CA ALA A 12 6.68 13.90 -2.10
C ALA A 12 7.63 13.34 -1.02
N GLY A 13 8.56 12.43 -1.37
CA GLY A 13 9.53 11.83 -0.44
C GLY A 13 9.26 10.36 -0.10
N LYS A 14 8.25 9.71 -0.70
CA LYS A 14 7.88 8.31 -0.42
C LYS A 14 9.06 7.35 -0.54
N THR A 15 9.68 7.28 -1.72
CA THR A 15 10.84 6.41 -1.99
C THR A 15 12.02 6.72 -1.06
N THR A 16 12.27 7.99 -0.74
CA THR A 16 13.34 8.39 0.19
C THR A 16 13.10 7.84 1.58
N CYS A 17 11.87 7.95 2.09
CA CYS A 17 11.46 7.36 3.37
C CYS A 17 11.66 5.83 3.36
N MET A 18 11.18 5.15 2.33
CA MET A 18 11.31 3.70 2.19
C MET A 18 12.77 3.24 2.08
N ARG A 19 13.62 3.99 1.37
CA ARG A 19 15.06 3.73 1.32
C ARG A 19 15.71 3.86 2.70
N MET A 20 15.29 4.80 3.54
CA MET A 20 15.78 4.93 4.90
C MET A 20 15.34 3.76 5.77
N ILE A 21 14.06 3.34 5.70
CA ILE A 21 13.54 2.15 6.37
C ILE A 21 14.32 0.91 5.92
N GLY A 22 14.52 0.72 4.62
CA GLY A 22 15.31 -0.38 4.04
C GLY A 22 16.82 -0.33 4.36
N GLY A 23 17.31 0.78 4.93
CA GLY A 23 18.75 0.97 5.22
C GLY A 23 19.61 1.31 4.02
N LEU A 24 18.98 1.69 2.91
CA LEU A 24 19.65 2.12 1.66
C LEU A 24 20.05 3.59 1.68
N ALA A 25 19.48 4.36 2.61
CA ALA A 25 19.83 5.76 2.86
C ALA A 25 19.88 6.02 4.37
N LYS A 26 20.67 7.03 4.77
CA LYS A 26 20.74 7.49 6.17
C LYS A 26 19.98 8.81 6.29
N PRO A 27 19.20 9.02 7.39
CA PRO A 27 18.65 10.34 7.65
C PRO A 27 19.75 11.35 7.94
N THR A 28 19.58 12.59 7.49
CA THR A 28 20.50 13.71 7.79
C THR A 28 20.37 14.13 9.25
N SER A 29 19.16 14.03 9.81
CA SER A 29 18.85 14.32 11.21
C SER A 29 17.69 13.43 11.67
N GLY A 30 17.46 13.37 12.98
CA GLY A 30 16.43 12.52 13.55
C GLY A 30 16.86 11.06 13.69
N GLU A 31 15.95 10.21 14.10
CA GLU A 31 16.18 8.80 14.38
C GLU A 31 15.11 7.90 13.77
N ILE A 32 15.52 6.70 13.37
CA ILE A 32 14.62 5.64 12.93
C ILE A 32 14.60 4.59 14.04
N SER A 33 13.38 4.20 14.45
CA SER A 33 13.16 3.07 15.35
C SER A 33 12.33 2.00 14.65
N MET A 34 12.72 0.74 14.73
CA MET A 34 12.00 -0.42 14.20
C MET A 34 12.09 -1.58 15.19
N PHE A 35 10.96 -2.22 15.47
CA PHE A 35 10.89 -3.37 16.39
C PHE A 35 11.50 -3.09 17.77
N GLY A 36 11.43 -1.84 18.24
CA GLY A 36 12.03 -1.41 19.52
C GLY A 36 13.55 -1.15 19.47
N TYR A 37 14.18 -1.22 18.29
CA TYR A 37 15.61 -0.95 18.10
C TYR A 37 15.80 0.37 17.34
N ALA A 38 16.84 1.13 17.69
CA ALA A 38 17.18 2.41 17.08
C ALA A 38 18.70 2.57 16.89
N GLY A 39 19.10 3.57 16.11
CA GLY A 39 20.50 3.91 15.88
C GLY A 39 21.33 2.74 15.34
N LYS A 40 22.45 2.41 16.02
CA LYS A 40 23.36 1.32 15.60
C LYS A 40 22.72 -0.06 15.73
N ASP A 41 21.77 -0.23 16.64
CA ASP A 41 21.11 -1.51 16.90
C ASP A 41 20.09 -1.90 15.82
N LEU A 42 19.74 -1.01 14.92
CA LEU A 42 18.92 -1.33 13.75
C LEU A 42 19.49 -2.45 12.88
N SER A 43 20.81 -2.63 12.87
CA SER A 43 21.46 -3.74 12.15
C SER A 43 20.97 -5.12 12.60
N LYS A 44 20.59 -5.27 13.87
CA LYS A 44 20.10 -6.52 14.47
C LYS A 44 18.74 -6.96 13.92
N VAL A 45 17.95 -6.02 13.43
CA VAL A 45 16.57 -6.24 12.97
C VAL A 45 16.38 -6.02 11.47
N ARG A 46 17.42 -5.65 10.74
CA ARG A 46 17.35 -5.43 9.29
C ARG A 46 16.92 -6.67 8.51
N SER A 47 17.28 -7.86 8.95
CA SER A 47 16.85 -9.12 8.32
C SER A 47 15.34 -9.36 8.44
N ARG A 48 14.66 -8.68 9.37
CA ARG A 48 13.20 -8.73 9.54
C ARG A 48 12.44 -7.81 8.60
N VAL A 49 13.16 -7.07 7.73
CA VAL A 49 12.55 -6.13 6.76
C VAL A 49 12.86 -6.61 5.35
N GLY A 50 11.84 -7.00 4.61
CA GLY A 50 11.90 -7.27 3.18
C GLY A 50 11.58 -6.01 2.39
N CYS A 51 12.35 -5.71 1.33
CA CYS A 51 12.14 -4.49 0.55
C CYS A 51 12.04 -4.80 -0.95
N LEU A 52 11.06 -4.16 -1.60
CA LEU A 52 10.99 -3.97 -3.04
C LEU A 52 10.87 -2.46 -3.29
N ILE A 53 12.01 -1.83 -3.61
CA ILE A 53 12.10 -0.39 -3.81
C ILE A 53 12.50 -0.14 -5.26
N GLU A 54 11.72 0.68 -5.96
CA GLU A 54 11.83 0.95 -7.40
C GLU A 54 11.52 -0.29 -8.25
N ALA A 55 12.50 -0.76 -9.04
CA ALA A 55 12.30 -1.91 -9.93
C ALA A 55 12.73 -3.22 -9.27
N PRO A 56 12.03 -4.34 -9.54
CA PRO A 56 12.47 -5.64 -9.08
C PRO A 56 13.82 -6.00 -9.70
N GLY A 57 14.83 -6.19 -8.87
CA GLY A 57 16.20 -6.56 -9.26
C GLY A 57 16.31 -8.02 -9.68
N VAL A 58 15.55 -8.43 -10.71
CA VAL A 58 15.54 -9.81 -11.20
C VAL A 58 16.61 -10.05 -12.26
N TYR A 59 17.24 -11.21 -12.24
CA TYR A 59 18.21 -11.64 -13.25
C TYR A 59 17.48 -12.13 -14.50
N PRO A 60 17.55 -11.42 -15.65
CA PRO A 60 16.69 -11.64 -16.80
C PRO A 60 16.88 -13.00 -17.47
N ASN A 61 18.07 -13.58 -17.38
CA ASN A 61 18.40 -14.88 -17.98
C ASN A 61 18.20 -16.07 -17.03
N MET A 62 17.71 -15.83 -15.83
CA MET A 62 17.33 -16.85 -14.86
C MET A 62 15.80 -17.09 -14.86
N THR A 63 15.38 -18.28 -14.43
CA THR A 63 13.98 -18.60 -14.13
C THR A 63 13.55 -17.90 -12.81
N ALA A 64 12.25 -17.91 -12.50
CA ALA A 64 11.77 -17.41 -11.20
C ALA A 64 12.42 -18.17 -10.04
N LYS A 65 12.49 -19.50 -10.13
CA LYS A 65 13.10 -20.35 -9.11
C LYS A 65 14.58 -20.02 -8.91
N GLU A 66 15.35 -19.92 -9.98
CA GLU A 66 16.79 -19.57 -9.92
C GLU A 66 17.01 -18.19 -9.27
N ASN A 67 16.14 -17.20 -9.51
CA ASN A 67 16.21 -15.90 -8.87
C ASN A 67 15.99 -16.00 -7.34
N ILE A 68 14.98 -16.73 -6.89
CA ILE A 68 14.73 -16.97 -5.47
C ILE A 68 15.89 -17.74 -4.85
N GLU A 69 16.36 -18.82 -5.46
CA GLU A 69 17.50 -19.61 -4.96
C GLU A 69 18.78 -18.79 -4.83
N MET A 70 19.05 -17.89 -5.80
CA MET A 70 20.17 -16.95 -5.68
C MET A 70 20.06 -16.08 -4.43
N LYS A 71 18.86 -15.53 -4.17
CA LYS A 71 18.62 -14.74 -2.96
C LYS A 71 18.75 -15.60 -1.69
N CYS A 72 18.23 -16.83 -1.69
CA CYS A 72 18.38 -17.77 -0.58
C CYS A 72 19.86 -18.03 -0.23
N ARG A 73 20.72 -18.21 -1.24
CA ARG A 73 22.18 -18.40 -1.03
C ARG A 73 22.81 -17.19 -0.31
N LEU A 74 22.40 -15.96 -0.68
CA LEU A 74 22.89 -14.74 0.00
C LEU A 74 22.45 -14.67 1.45
N PHE A 75 21.29 -15.27 1.79
CA PHE A 75 20.77 -15.34 3.16
C PHE A 75 21.20 -16.60 3.92
N GLY A 76 22.04 -17.48 3.29
CA GLY A 76 22.48 -18.73 3.91
C GLY A 76 21.35 -19.77 4.06
N ILE A 77 20.26 -19.64 3.29
CA ILE A 77 19.11 -20.52 3.34
C ILE A 77 19.30 -21.65 2.32
N SER A 78 19.38 -22.91 2.81
CA SER A 78 19.56 -24.11 1.98
C SER A 78 18.42 -25.13 2.10
N LYS A 79 17.29 -24.72 2.69
CA LYS A 79 16.11 -25.60 2.92
C LYS A 79 15.52 -26.02 1.58
N LYS A 80 15.41 -27.34 1.36
CA LYS A 80 14.77 -27.92 0.16
C LYS A 80 13.29 -27.49 0.10
N GLY A 81 12.82 -27.08 -1.07
CA GLY A 81 11.43 -26.65 -1.27
C GLY A 81 11.15 -25.21 -0.84
N TYR A 82 12.12 -24.49 -0.27
CA TYR A 82 11.90 -23.12 0.20
C TYR A 82 11.59 -22.16 -0.95
N ALA A 83 12.33 -22.25 -2.06
CA ALA A 83 12.10 -21.42 -3.23
C ALA A 83 10.72 -21.67 -3.85
N GLU A 84 10.29 -22.94 -3.92
CA GLU A 84 8.97 -23.31 -4.40
C GLU A 84 7.86 -22.77 -3.47
N GLY A 85 8.06 -22.81 -2.17
CA GLY A 85 7.12 -22.24 -1.22
C GLY A 85 6.98 -20.71 -1.37
N ILE A 86 8.08 -20.00 -1.63
CA ILE A 86 8.02 -18.55 -1.97
C ILE A 86 7.28 -18.33 -3.29
N LEU A 87 7.57 -19.11 -4.32
CA LEU A 87 6.90 -18.98 -5.62
C LEU A 87 5.41 -19.25 -5.55
N ASP A 88 4.99 -20.18 -4.71
CA ASP A 88 3.59 -20.48 -4.46
C ASP A 88 2.87 -19.27 -3.85
N ARG A 89 3.45 -18.66 -2.81
CA ARG A 89 2.90 -17.46 -2.13
C ARG A 89 2.69 -16.28 -3.08
N VAL A 90 3.51 -16.14 -4.11
CA VAL A 90 3.40 -15.04 -5.10
C VAL A 90 2.75 -15.48 -6.41
N GLY A 91 2.14 -16.67 -6.46
CA GLY A 91 1.42 -17.19 -7.62
C GLY A 91 2.28 -17.44 -8.86
N LEU A 92 3.57 -17.79 -8.66
CA LEU A 92 4.53 -18.04 -9.74
C LEU A 92 5.07 -19.49 -9.75
N LEU A 93 4.48 -20.40 -8.98
CA LEU A 93 4.94 -21.78 -8.91
C LEU A 93 4.86 -22.49 -10.28
N ASN A 94 3.80 -22.23 -11.03
CA ASN A 94 3.49 -22.90 -12.30
C ASN A 94 4.13 -22.29 -13.54
N VAL A 95 4.99 -21.27 -13.41
CA VAL A 95 5.64 -20.62 -14.57
C VAL A 95 6.78 -21.46 -15.18
N GLY A 96 7.19 -22.52 -14.51
CA GLY A 96 8.13 -23.51 -14.98
C GLY A 96 9.52 -22.93 -15.29
N LYS A 97 10.07 -23.32 -16.45
CA LYS A 97 11.42 -22.93 -16.90
C LYS A 97 11.46 -21.61 -17.66
N LYS A 98 10.37 -20.83 -17.70
CA LYS A 98 10.32 -19.54 -18.40
C LYS A 98 11.32 -18.56 -17.77
N LYS A 99 12.20 -17.97 -18.61
CA LYS A 99 13.17 -16.96 -18.14
C LYS A 99 12.48 -15.63 -17.85
N THR A 100 12.96 -14.90 -16.82
CA THR A 100 12.30 -13.69 -16.33
C THR A 100 12.33 -12.53 -17.33
N LYS A 101 13.23 -12.53 -18.32
CA LYS A 101 13.17 -11.57 -19.42
C LYS A 101 11.86 -11.63 -20.22
N ASN A 102 11.19 -12.78 -20.22
CA ASN A 102 9.94 -13.01 -20.93
C ASN A 102 8.70 -12.86 -20.00
N PHE A 103 8.89 -12.38 -18.75
CA PHE A 103 7.81 -12.12 -17.82
C PHE A 103 7.09 -10.80 -18.16
N SER A 104 5.76 -10.75 -17.91
CA SER A 104 5.03 -9.49 -17.86
C SER A 104 5.56 -8.62 -16.71
N LEU A 105 5.22 -7.34 -16.70
CA LEU A 105 5.61 -6.45 -15.61
C LEU A 105 5.03 -6.95 -14.28
N GLY A 106 3.75 -7.36 -14.26
CA GLY A 106 3.10 -7.94 -13.07
C GLY A 106 3.79 -9.22 -12.57
N MET A 107 4.21 -10.11 -13.47
CA MET A 107 5.00 -11.28 -13.07
C MET A 107 6.36 -10.89 -12.46
N LYS A 108 7.02 -9.86 -13.00
CA LYS A 108 8.28 -9.36 -12.44
C LYS A 108 8.07 -8.74 -11.08
N GLN A 109 7.00 -7.98 -10.88
CA GLN A 109 6.64 -7.39 -9.58
C GLN A 109 6.37 -8.48 -8.54
N ARG A 110 5.54 -9.49 -8.87
CA ARG A 110 5.29 -10.61 -7.95
C ARG A 110 6.58 -11.39 -7.63
N LEU A 111 7.48 -11.58 -8.59
CA LEU A 111 8.78 -12.18 -8.32
C LEU A 111 9.64 -11.29 -7.40
N GLY A 112 9.64 -9.97 -7.60
CA GLY A 112 10.29 -9.00 -6.72
C GLY A 112 9.78 -9.06 -5.29
N ILE A 113 8.46 -9.15 -5.12
CA ILE A 113 7.83 -9.40 -3.81
C ILE A 113 8.32 -10.74 -3.23
N GLY A 114 8.32 -11.81 -4.03
CA GLY A 114 8.85 -13.12 -3.61
C GLY A 114 10.30 -13.05 -3.16
N MET A 115 11.15 -12.31 -3.87
CA MET A 115 12.53 -12.09 -3.45
C MET A 115 12.61 -11.31 -2.14
N ALA A 116 11.72 -10.34 -1.90
CA ALA A 116 11.67 -9.60 -0.64
C ALA A 116 11.19 -10.46 0.54
N LEU A 117 10.44 -11.55 0.28
CA LEU A 117 10.00 -12.52 1.30
C LEU A 117 11.09 -13.50 1.75
N VAL A 118 12.22 -13.58 1.04
CA VAL A 118 13.31 -14.47 1.43
C VAL A 118 13.88 -14.04 2.78
N GLY A 119 13.93 -14.95 3.73
CA GLY A 119 14.30 -14.69 5.13
C GLY A 119 13.11 -14.50 6.06
N GLU A 120 11.89 -14.61 5.53
CA GLU A 120 10.63 -14.53 6.30
C GLU A 120 10.53 -13.23 7.13
N PRO A 121 10.52 -12.06 6.47
CA PRO A 121 10.49 -10.77 7.17
C PRO A 121 9.14 -10.55 7.87
N ASP A 122 9.16 -9.78 8.97
CA ASP A 122 7.94 -9.33 9.66
C ASP A 122 7.33 -8.07 9.01
N LEU A 123 8.17 -7.25 8.35
CA LEU A 123 7.79 -6.05 7.63
C LEU A 123 8.18 -6.14 6.16
N LEU A 124 7.22 -5.94 5.28
CA LEU A 124 7.43 -5.84 3.84
C LEU A 124 7.24 -4.40 3.36
N VAL A 125 8.28 -3.81 2.78
CA VAL A 125 8.27 -2.45 2.24
C VAL A 125 8.20 -2.50 0.73
N LEU A 126 7.13 -1.94 0.14
CA LEU A 126 6.82 -1.99 -1.29
C LEU A 126 6.65 -0.58 -1.86
N ASP A 127 7.60 -0.16 -2.70
CA ASP A 127 7.56 1.16 -3.33
C ASP A 127 6.86 1.07 -4.70
N GLU A 128 5.66 1.68 -4.80
CA GLU A 128 4.85 1.74 -6.03
C GLU A 128 4.66 0.37 -6.73
N PRO A 129 4.33 -0.74 -6.04
CA PRO A 129 4.39 -2.09 -6.61
C PRO A 129 3.36 -2.35 -7.71
N ILE A 130 2.35 -1.52 -7.85
CA ILE A 130 1.27 -1.64 -8.86
C ILE A 130 1.41 -0.62 -10.00
N ASN A 131 2.42 0.26 -9.93
CA ASN A 131 2.58 1.32 -10.93
C ASN A 131 2.93 0.74 -12.31
N GLY A 132 2.22 1.22 -13.35
CA GLY A 132 2.44 0.82 -14.74
C GLY A 132 1.95 -0.58 -15.10
N LEU A 133 1.22 -1.25 -14.21
CA LEU A 133 0.59 -2.54 -14.50
C LEU A 133 -0.73 -2.35 -15.24
N ASP A 134 -1.09 -3.36 -16.03
CA ASP A 134 -2.44 -3.51 -16.57
C ASP A 134 -3.44 -3.90 -15.45
N PRO A 135 -4.76 -3.77 -15.67
CA PRO A 135 -5.77 -4.06 -14.64
C PRO A 135 -5.67 -5.48 -14.06
N GLN A 136 -5.32 -6.47 -14.88
CA GLN A 136 -5.11 -7.84 -14.41
C GLN A 136 -3.88 -7.95 -13.50
N GLY A 137 -2.76 -7.35 -13.89
CA GLY A 137 -1.53 -7.31 -13.09
C GLY A 137 -1.72 -6.60 -11.75
N ILE A 138 -2.50 -5.49 -11.73
CA ILE A 138 -2.88 -4.80 -10.49
C ILE A 138 -3.65 -5.75 -9.56
N ALA A 139 -4.66 -6.46 -10.07
CA ALA A 139 -5.45 -7.41 -9.29
C ALA A 139 -4.56 -8.52 -8.72
N GLU A 140 -3.72 -9.15 -9.56
CA GLU A 140 -2.83 -10.23 -9.15
C GLU A 140 -1.81 -9.81 -8.06
N VAL A 141 -1.23 -8.62 -8.17
CA VAL A 141 -0.29 -8.08 -7.15
C VAL A 141 -1.05 -7.74 -5.87
N ARG A 142 -2.23 -7.13 -5.97
CA ARG A 142 -3.08 -6.82 -4.83
C ARG A 142 -3.45 -8.08 -4.04
N ASP A 143 -3.97 -9.11 -4.73
CA ASP A 143 -4.35 -10.38 -4.12
C ASP A 143 -3.14 -11.06 -3.44
N THR A 144 -1.96 -10.98 -4.07
CA THR A 144 -0.71 -11.46 -3.47
C THR A 144 -0.44 -10.75 -2.14
N ILE A 145 -0.50 -9.41 -2.09
CA ILE A 145 -0.24 -8.63 -0.87
C ILE A 145 -1.27 -8.94 0.22
N GLN A 146 -2.56 -9.00 -0.13
CA GLN A 146 -3.63 -9.34 0.82
C GLN A 146 -3.43 -10.73 1.43
N ASN A 147 -3.12 -11.72 0.62
CA ASN A 147 -2.88 -13.09 1.08
C ASN A 147 -1.66 -13.19 2.02
N LEU A 148 -0.57 -12.46 1.72
CA LEU A 148 0.61 -12.41 2.59
C LEU A 148 0.28 -11.80 3.96
N CYS A 149 -0.51 -10.73 3.99
CA CYS A 149 -0.92 -10.09 5.23
C CYS A 149 -1.86 -10.99 6.05
N ALA A 150 -2.86 -11.61 5.41
CA ALA A 150 -3.86 -12.43 6.08
C ALA A 150 -3.31 -13.76 6.62
N GLN A 151 -2.42 -14.43 5.86
CA GLN A 151 -1.96 -15.78 6.19
C GLN A 151 -0.71 -15.81 7.09
N GLN A 152 0.07 -14.74 7.15
CA GLN A 152 1.38 -14.73 7.79
C GLN A 152 1.54 -13.68 8.89
N ASP A 153 0.46 -12.98 9.24
CA ASP A 153 0.47 -11.85 10.20
C ASP A 153 1.54 -10.78 9.86
N MET A 154 1.87 -10.68 8.56
CA MET A 154 2.90 -9.77 8.05
C MET A 154 2.37 -8.34 8.01
N THR A 155 3.19 -7.40 8.43
CA THR A 155 2.90 -5.98 8.21
C THR A 155 3.46 -5.55 6.86
N VAL A 156 2.64 -4.84 6.08
CA VAL A 156 3.03 -4.31 4.77
C VAL A 156 3.01 -2.79 4.80
N PHE A 157 4.11 -2.16 4.40
CA PHE A 157 4.24 -0.72 4.18
C PHE A 157 4.35 -0.48 2.68
N ILE A 158 3.29 0.07 2.08
CA ILE A 158 3.15 0.21 0.64
C ILE A 158 2.97 1.67 0.23
N SER A 159 3.74 2.15 -0.76
CA SER A 159 3.53 3.48 -1.34
C SER A 159 2.69 3.43 -2.61
N SER A 160 1.93 4.50 -2.83
CA SER A 160 1.32 4.80 -4.12
C SER A 160 1.03 6.30 -4.26
N HIS A 161 0.91 6.74 -5.49
CA HIS A 161 0.35 8.06 -5.83
C HIS A 161 -1.14 7.95 -6.25
N ILE A 162 -1.71 6.72 -6.30
CA ILE A 162 -3.09 6.44 -6.69
C ILE A 162 -3.86 5.99 -5.45
N LEU A 163 -4.67 6.90 -4.91
CA LEU A 163 -5.48 6.65 -3.71
C LEU A 163 -6.48 5.51 -3.91
N GLU A 164 -7.15 5.47 -5.07
CA GLU A 164 -8.17 4.46 -5.38
C GLU A 164 -7.63 3.04 -5.28
N GLU A 165 -6.41 2.79 -5.74
CA GLU A 165 -5.82 1.45 -5.67
C GLU A 165 -5.44 1.07 -4.23
N LEU A 166 -4.89 2.03 -3.45
CA LEU A 166 -4.59 1.78 -2.04
C LEU A 166 -5.83 1.60 -1.18
N SER A 167 -6.95 2.26 -1.51
CA SER A 167 -8.20 2.12 -0.74
C SER A 167 -8.77 0.70 -0.76
N LYS A 168 -8.39 -0.10 -1.77
CA LYS A 168 -8.75 -1.51 -1.89
C LYS A 168 -7.86 -2.44 -1.06
N LEU A 169 -6.71 -1.94 -0.55
CA LEU A 169 -5.67 -2.72 0.13
C LEU A 169 -5.46 -2.31 1.58
N ALA A 170 -5.20 -1.03 1.80
CA ALA A 170 -4.66 -0.55 3.07
C ALA A 170 -5.73 -0.43 4.15
N THR A 171 -5.31 -0.64 5.40
CA THR A 171 -6.11 -0.47 6.62
C THR A 171 -5.91 0.91 7.23
N ASP A 172 -4.70 1.45 7.07
CA ASP A 172 -4.26 2.74 7.62
C ASP A 172 -3.48 3.51 6.55
N TYR A 173 -3.49 4.83 6.62
CA TYR A 173 -2.88 5.68 5.61
C TYR A 173 -2.05 6.80 6.22
N GLY A 174 -0.85 7.01 5.68
CA GLY A 174 -0.05 8.20 5.88
C GLY A 174 -0.03 9.05 4.61
N ILE A 175 -0.43 10.31 4.72
CA ILE A 175 -0.42 11.27 3.60
C ILE A 175 0.82 12.13 3.70
N ILE A 176 1.71 12.01 2.70
CA ILE A 176 2.97 12.79 2.64
C ILE A 176 2.94 13.81 1.51
N ASN A 177 3.45 15.01 1.78
CA ASN A 177 3.69 16.04 0.78
C ASN A 177 4.94 16.84 1.12
N ASN A 178 5.78 17.11 0.12
CA ASN A 178 7.04 17.88 0.28
C ASN A 178 7.91 17.40 1.46
N GLY A 179 8.01 16.09 1.68
CA GLY A 179 8.82 15.49 2.73
C GLY A 179 8.20 15.53 4.13
N ALA A 180 7.00 16.10 4.29
CA ALA A 180 6.30 16.14 5.57
C ALA A 180 5.09 15.22 5.58
N LEU A 181 4.93 14.43 6.65
CA LEU A 181 3.71 13.67 6.92
C LEU A 181 2.61 14.66 7.35
N LEU A 182 1.58 14.79 6.52
CA LEU A 182 0.50 15.74 6.75
C LEU A 182 -0.58 15.18 7.68
N GLN A 183 -0.89 13.90 7.51
CA GLN A 183 -1.97 13.26 8.25
C GLN A 183 -1.78 11.75 8.26
N GLU A 184 -2.19 11.12 9.37
CA GLU A 184 -2.45 9.69 9.48
C GLU A 184 -3.94 9.49 9.72
N ILE A 185 -4.57 8.57 8.98
CA ILE A 185 -6.01 8.28 9.06
C ILE A 185 -6.27 6.80 8.84
N THR A 186 -7.35 6.29 9.42
CA THR A 186 -7.82 4.94 9.15
C THR A 186 -8.56 4.86 7.81
N ARG A 187 -8.86 3.64 7.37
CA ARG A 187 -9.66 3.42 6.16
C ARG A 187 -11.06 4.01 6.31
N GLU A 188 -11.68 3.85 7.47
CA GLU A 188 -13.02 4.37 7.77
C GLU A 188 -13.05 5.90 7.67
N GLU A 189 -12.08 6.57 8.28
CA GLU A 189 -11.95 8.02 8.21
C GLU A 189 -11.68 8.52 6.78
N LEU A 190 -10.85 7.78 6.02
CA LEU A 190 -10.59 8.12 4.62
C LEU A 190 -11.86 8.00 3.78
N LEU A 191 -12.58 6.90 3.90
CA LEU A 191 -13.83 6.67 3.16
C LEU A 191 -14.88 7.71 3.51
N SER A 192 -15.00 8.10 4.78
CA SER A 192 -15.93 9.16 5.20
C SER A 192 -15.59 10.52 4.58
N LYS A 193 -14.30 10.83 4.41
CA LYS A 193 -13.84 12.07 3.76
C LYS A 193 -13.93 12.05 2.23
N CYS A 194 -13.89 10.86 1.62
CA CYS A 194 -13.96 10.66 0.18
C CYS A 194 -15.36 10.27 -0.32
N SER A 195 -16.35 10.16 0.59
CA SER A 195 -17.74 9.91 0.17
C SER A 195 -18.20 11.06 -0.71
N GLU A 196 -18.82 10.72 -1.84
CA GLU A 196 -19.51 11.70 -2.67
C GLU A 196 -20.56 12.40 -1.83
N LYS A 197 -20.66 13.71 -1.97
CA LYS A 197 -21.60 14.53 -1.21
C LYS A 197 -22.06 15.70 -2.04
N ILE A 198 -23.26 16.16 -1.74
CA ILE A 198 -23.77 17.45 -2.20
C ILE A 198 -23.62 18.42 -1.07
N THR A 199 -22.85 19.49 -1.24
CA THR A 199 -22.75 20.56 -0.25
C THR A 199 -23.82 21.60 -0.56
N LEU A 200 -24.80 21.73 0.33
CA LEU A 200 -25.83 22.75 0.27
C LEU A 200 -25.36 24.00 0.98
N THR A 201 -25.46 25.16 0.31
CA THR A 201 -25.26 26.47 0.92
C THR A 201 -26.62 27.02 1.35
N VAL A 202 -26.81 27.25 2.63
CA VAL A 202 -28.07 27.67 3.22
C VAL A 202 -27.87 28.88 4.15
N ASP A 203 -28.89 29.73 4.27
CA ASP A 203 -28.83 30.89 5.17
C ASP A 203 -28.79 30.47 6.65
N ASN A 204 -29.44 29.34 6.99
CA ASN A 204 -29.48 28.83 8.34
C ASN A 204 -29.69 27.31 8.33
N PRO A 205 -28.68 26.51 8.68
CA PRO A 205 -28.77 25.06 8.72
C PRO A 205 -29.89 24.52 9.64
N ASN A 206 -30.15 25.18 10.77
CA ASN A 206 -31.18 24.74 11.69
C ASN A 206 -32.62 24.87 11.11
N LYS A 207 -32.81 25.73 10.10
CA LYS A 207 -34.08 25.85 9.37
C LYS A 207 -34.14 24.87 8.19
N ALA A 208 -33.02 24.54 7.61
CA ALA A 208 -32.93 23.63 6.46
C ALA A 208 -33.05 22.16 6.87
N VAL A 209 -32.51 21.77 8.03
CA VAL A 209 -32.59 20.39 8.54
C VAL A 209 -34.04 19.85 8.61
N PRO A 210 -35.04 20.54 9.20
CA PRO A 210 -36.42 20.04 9.20
C PRO A 210 -37.02 19.85 7.79
N VAL A 211 -36.51 20.58 6.79
CA VAL A 211 -36.94 20.44 5.40
C VAL A 211 -36.34 19.18 4.80
N LEU A 212 -35.03 18.95 5.03
CA LEU A 212 -34.36 17.72 4.61
C LEU A 212 -35.02 16.46 5.20
N ASP A 213 -35.34 16.50 6.49
CA ASP A 213 -36.05 15.41 7.18
C ASP A 213 -37.41 15.12 6.54
N LYS A 214 -38.21 16.17 6.22
CA LYS A 214 -39.50 16.02 5.53
C LYS A 214 -39.36 15.47 4.13
N MET A 215 -38.25 15.74 3.45
CA MET A 215 -37.94 15.21 2.11
C MET A 215 -37.39 13.78 2.17
N GLY A 216 -37.22 13.23 3.38
CA GLY A 216 -36.74 11.85 3.62
C GLY A 216 -35.22 11.69 3.46
N PHE A 217 -34.46 12.76 3.62
CA PHE A 217 -33.01 12.68 3.76
C PHE A 217 -32.64 12.33 5.20
N VAL A 218 -31.81 11.31 5.39
CA VAL A 218 -31.39 10.83 6.73
C VAL A 218 -29.87 10.86 6.91
N HIS A 219 -29.10 10.96 5.81
CA HIS A 219 -27.64 11.01 5.85
C HIS A 219 -27.12 12.39 5.42
N TYR A 220 -27.07 13.31 6.39
CA TYR A 220 -26.50 14.64 6.18
C TYR A 220 -25.72 15.10 7.42
N MET A 221 -24.86 16.09 7.28
CA MET A 221 -24.07 16.67 8.35
C MET A 221 -23.98 18.20 8.21
N ILE A 222 -24.24 18.93 9.28
CA ILE A 222 -23.98 20.38 9.33
C ILE A 222 -22.46 20.58 9.44
N VAL A 223 -21.87 21.23 8.44
CA VAL A 223 -20.42 21.47 8.36
C VAL A 223 -20.07 22.76 9.08
N ASP A 224 -20.83 23.82 8.83
CA ASP A 224 -20.64 25.13 9.43
C ASP A 224 -21.95 25.96 9.45
N LYS A 225 -21.83 27.26 9.65
CA LYS A 225 -22.98 28.18 9.79
C LYS A 225 -23.85 28.29 8.52
N ASN A 226 -23.33 27.89 7.38
CA ASN A 226 -23.98 28.07 6.09
C ASN A 226 -23.94 26.82 5.20
N HIS A 227 -23.31 25.70 5.65
CA HIS A 227 -23.13 24.54 4.80
C HIS A 227 -23.65 23.27 5.48
N ILE A 228 -24.38 22.46 4.68
CA ILE A 228 -24.82 21.11 5.03
C ILE A 228 -24.31 20.17 3.93
N ASP A 229 -23.59 19.11 4.30
CA ASP A 229 -23.21 18.03 3.40
C ASP A 229 -24.29 16.94 3.42
N VAL A 230 -24.77 16.53 2.26
CA VAL A 230 -25.73 15.44 2.07
C VAL A 230 -25.04 14.29 1.35
N TYR A 231 -25.11 13.08 1.89
CA TYR A 231 -24.37 11.88 1.43
C TYR A 231 -25.23 10.85 0.74
N GLU A 232 -26.47 11.19 0.37
CA GLU A 232 -27.41 10.31 -0.30
C GLU A 232 -28.12 10.99 -1.45
N ARG A 233 -28.73 10.20 -2.37
CA ARG A 233 -29.43 10.68 -3.56
C ARG A 233 -28.61 11.65 -4.42
N LEU A 234 -27.32 11.38 -4.57
CA LEU A 234 -26.34 12.26 -5.21
C LEU A 234 -26.65 12.51 -6.71
N ASN A 235 -27.42 11.62 -7.34
CA ASN A 235 -27.86 11.77 -8.72
C ASN A 235 -29.14 12.63 -8.88
N ASP A 236 -29.74 13.06 -7.78
CA ASP A 236 -30.99 13.83 -7.75
C ASP A 236 -30.77 15.23 -7.21
N SER A 237 -29.76 15.93 -7.73
CA SER A 237 -29.43 17.30 -7.32
C SER A 237 -30.57 18.29 -7.57
N ALA A 238 -31.51 17.95 -8.48
CA ALA A 238 -32.70 18.77 -8.76
C ALA A 238 -33.72 18.76 -7.61
N ALA A 239 -33.75 17.72 -6.78
CA ALA A 239 -34.63 17.64 -5.61
C ALA A 239 -34.19 18.55 -4.47
N LEU A 240 -32.94 19.03 -4.48
CA LEU A 240 -32.34 19.86 -3.41
C LEU A 240 -32.32 21.34 -3.74
N ASN A 241 -32.70 21.75 -4.96
CA ASN A 241 -32.88 23.13 -5.39
C ASN A 241 -34.35 23.52 -5.30
#